data_62e5f44a74b7a17f94eafc6a657c894b
#
_entry.id   62e5f44a74b7a17f94eafc6a657c894b
#
_cell.length_a   1.000
_cell.length_b   1.000
_cell.length_c   1.000
_cell.angle_alpha   90.00
_cell.angle_beta   90.00
_cell.angle_gamma   90.00
#
_symmetry.space_group_name_H-M   'P 1'
#
loop_
_entity.id
_entity.type
_entity.pdbx_description
1 polymer ?
#
loop_
_entity_poly.entity_id
_entity_poly.type
_entity_poly.pdbx_seq_one_letter_code
_entity_poly.pdbx_strand_id
1 'polypeptide(L)'
;MPNRYYLSNQALADLNAIWDFGAEHWGRDKANRYATDIHDMCHFIADHLGLGKKRDDILEGLKSYAVGSHVLFYIEQDQVIYVSRILHKSMDFERHVLN
;
A
#
# COMPACT_ATOMS: atom_id res chain seq x y z
N MET A 1 -8.68 7.92 18.47
CA MET A 1 -9.20 6.87 17.57
C MET A 1 -8.12 5.84 17.33
N PRO A 2 -8.40 4.56 17.49
CA PRO A 2 -7.42 3.55 17.13
C PRO A 2 -7.16 3.59 15.63
N ASN A 3 -5.92 3.31 15.23
CA ASN A 3 -5.59 3.17 13.82
C ASN A 3 -6.32 1.98 13.24
N ARG A 4 -6.87 2.15 12.05
CA ARG A 4 -7.55 1.07 11.34
C ARG A 4 -6.68 0.43 10.28
N TYR A 5 -5.45 0.90 10.12
CA TYR A 5 -4.50 0.25 9.23
C TYR A 5 -3.12 0.22 9.86
N TYR A 6 -2.36 -0.78 9.46
CA TYR A 6 -0.97 -0.96 9.87
C TYR A 6 -0.15 -1.27 8.64
N LEU A 7 1.09 -0.79 8.64
CA LEU A 7 2.06 -1.13 7.60
C LEU A 7 3.03 -2.17 8.16
N SER A 8 3.28 -3.23 7.40
CA SER A 8 4.36 -4.15 7.73
C SER A 8 5.70 -3.43 7.63
N ASN A 9 6.76 -4.03 8.18
CA ASN A 9 8.11 -3.48 8.03
C ASN A 9 8.51 -3.35 6.56
N GLN A 10 8.12 -4.32 5.74
CA GLN A 10 8.38 -4.27 4.30
C GLN A 10 7.59 -3.15 3.62
N ALA A 11 6.32 -2.98 3.98
CA ALA A 11 5.50 -1.90 3.42
C ALA A 11 6.05 -0.52 3.81
N LEU A 12 6.52 -0.39 5.05
CA LEU A 12 7.15 0.86 5.49
C LEU A 12 8.42 1.14 4.71
N ALA A 13 9.25 0.12 4.49
CA ALA A 13 10.45 0.25 3.67
C ALA A 13 10.10 0.63 2.22
N ASP A 14 9.03 0.02 1.68
CA ASP A 14 8.54 0.37 0.35
C ASP A 14 8.15 1.86 0.29
N LEU A 15 7.41 2.33 1.28
CA LEU A 15 6.98 3.74 1.33
C LEU A 15 8.16 4.70 1.43
N ASN A 16 9.16 4.35 2.25
CA ASN A 16 10.36 5.17 2.37
C ASN A 16 11.13 5.24 1.04
N ALA A 17 11.24 4.11 0.33
CA ALA A 17 11.89 4.07 -0.98
C ALA A 17 11.13 4.89 -2.02
N ILE A 18 9.80 4.85 -1.98
CA ILE A 18 8.94 5.65 -2.86
C ILE A 18 9.18 7.14 -2.61
N TRP A 19 9.26 7.53 -1.33
CA TRP A 19 9.52 8.93 -0.98
C TRP A 19 10.90 9.37 -1.44
N ASP A 20 11.94 8.56 -1.20
CA ASP A 20 13.31 8.88 -1.59
C ASP A 20 13.41 9.09 -3.10
N PHE A 21 12.81 8.18 -3.87
CA PHE A 21 12.77 8.29 -5.33
C PHE A 21 12.06 9.56 -5.76
N GLY A 22 10.91 9.84 -5.17
CA GLY A 22 10.12 11.02 -5.50
C GLY A 22 10.83 12.31 -5.15
N ALA A 23 11.48 12.36 -3.99
CA ALA A 23 12.23 13.55 -3.55
C ALA A 23 13.40 13.85 -4.49
N GLU A 24 14.07 12.80 -4.96
CA GLU A 24 15.19 12.94 -5.89
C GLU A 24 14.75 13.40 -7.29
N HIS A 25 13.61 12.87 -7.79
CA HIS A 25 13.18 13.11 -9.18
C HIS A 25 12.20 14.26 -9.33
N TRP A 26 11.39 14.56 -8.29
CA TRP A 26 10.31 15.54 -8.38
C TRP A 26 10.36 16.63 -7.31
N GLY A 27 11.26 16.49 -6.32
CA GLY A 27 11.34 17.40 -5.20
C GLY A 27 10.52 16.92 -4.00
N ARG A 28 10.89 17.46 -2.82
CA ARG A 28 10.33 17.03 -1.53
C ARG A 28 8.84 17.29 -1.39
N ASP A 29 8.36 18.44 -1.86
CA ASP A 29 6.95 18.79 -1.71
C ASP A 29 6.05 17.79 -2.44
N LYS A 30 6.45 17.41 -3.64
CA LYS A 30 5.69 16.45 -4.43
C LYS A 30 5.79 15.05 -3.83
N ALA A 31 6.97 14.67 -3.34
CA ALA A 31 7.16 13.39 -2.65
C ALA A 31 6.30 13.31 -1.39
N ASN A 32 6.25 14.38 -0.59
CA ASN A 32 5.41 14.45 0.61
C ASN A 32 3.93 14.30 0.25
N ARG A 33 3.49 14.95 -0.82
CA ARG A 33 2.10 14.89 -1.27
C ARG A 33 1.73 13.47 -1.70
N TYR A 34 2.62 12.82 -2.43
CA TYR A 34 2.38 11.45 -2.87
C TYR A 34 2.32 10.47 -1.70
N ALA A 35 3.23 10.62 -0.72
CA ALA A 35 3.20 9.80 0.50
C ALA A 35 1.91 10.04 1.29
N THR A 36 1.46 11.28 1.38
CA THR A 36 0.19 11.63 2.02
C THR A 36 -0.99 10.97 1.31
N ASP A 37 -0.99 10.98 -0.03
CA ASP A 37 -2.04 10.33 -0.82
C ASP A 37 -2.11 8.83 -0.53
N ILE A 38 -0.96 8.18 -0.35
CA ILE A 38 -0.91 6.76 0.01
C ILE A 38 -1.51 6.54 1.39
N HIS A 39 -1.15 7.35 2.38
CA HIS A 39 -1.73 7.26 3.72
C HIS A 39 -3.24 7.52 3.72
N ASP A 40 -3.67 8.54 2.99
CA ASP A 40 -5.11 8.86 2.87
C ASP A 40 -5.87 7.69 2.25
N MET A 41 -5.28 7.03 1.26
CA MET A 41 -5.90 5.86 0.64
C MET A 41 -5.99 4.69 1.62
N CYS A 42 -4.97 4.48 2.46
CA CYS A 42 -5.03 3.46 3.50
C CYS A 42 -6.19 3.73 4.47
N HIS A 43 -6.38 4.98 4.88
CA HIS A 43 -7.52 5.36 5.72
C HIS A 43 -8.84 5.12 5.01
N PHE A 44 -8.92 5.49 3.73
CA PHE A 44 -10.13 5.31 2.94
C PHE A 44 -10.51 3.84 2.83
N ILE A 45 -9.54 2.99 2.52
CA ILE A 45 -9.77 1.53 2.41
C ILE A 45 -10.22 0.97 3.77
N ALA A 46 -9.59 1.40 4.85
CA ALA A 46 -9.94 0.94 6.19
C ALA A 46 -11.37 1.34 6.58
N ASP A 47 -11.84 2.47 6.08
CA ASP A 47 -13.22 2.95 6.32
C ASP A 47 -14.24 2.33 5.35
N HIS A 48 -13.77 1.66 4.29
CA HIS A 48 -14.61 1.06 3.24
C HIS A 48 -14.17 -0.37 3.01
N LEU A 49 -14.33 -1.22 4.02
CA LEU A 49 -13.95 -2.63 3.93
C LEU A 49 -14.68 -3.31 2.78
N GLY A 50 -13.97 -4.17 2.08
CA GLY A 50 -14.49 -4.84 0.90
C GLY A 50 -14.20 -4.12 -0.42
N LEU A 51 -13.61 -2.92 -0.36
CA LEU A 51 -13.37 -2.10 -1.55
C LEU A 51 -12.31 -2.69 -2.49
N GLY A 52 -11.28 -3.32 -1.95
CA GLY A 52 -10.14 -3.79 -2.73
C GLY A 52 -10.48 -4.98 -3.62
N LYS A 53 -9.65 -5.16 -4.64
CA LYS A 53 -9.74 -6.31 -5.55
C LYS A 53 -9.19 -7.55 -4.85
N LYS A 54 -9.91 -8.65 -4.92
CA LYS A 54 -9.43 -9.93 -4.38
C LYS A 54 -8.23 -10.42 -5.19
N ARG A 55 -7.20 -10.85 -4.48
CA ARG A 55 -5.97 -11.36 -5.08
C ARG A 55 -5.66 -12.76 -4.55
N ASP A 56 -6.69 -13.61 -4.51
CA ASP A 56 -6.52 -15.02 -4.13
C ASP A 56 -5.63 -15.77 -5.12
N ASP A 57 -5.44 -15.21 -6.32
CA ASP A 57 -4.49 -15.72 -7.30
C ASP A 57 -3.04 -15.67 -6.79
N ILE A 58 -2.72 -14.76 -5.85
CA ILE A 58 -1.39 -14.65 -5.26
C ILE A 58 -1.36 -15.32 -3.89
N LEU A 59 -2.29 -14.94 -3.02
CA LEU A 59 -2.36 -15.44 -1.65
C LEU A 59 -3.80 -15.34 -1.17
N GLU A 60 -4.31 -16.41 -0.56
CA GLU A 60 -5.68 -16.43 -0.06
C GLU A 60 -5.90 -15.29 0.93
N GLY A 61 -6.97 -14.55 0.74
CA GLY A 61 -7.35 -13.41 1.58
C GLY A 61 -6.66 -12.10 1.24
N LEU A 62 -5.71 -12.11 0.32
CA LEU A 62 -5.02 -10.90 -0.09
C LEU A 62 -5.93 -10.03 -0.95
N LYS A 63 -5.84 -8.72 -0.75
CA LYS A 63 -6.52 -7.72 -1.57
C LYS A 63 -5.54 -6.70 -2.08
N SER A 64 -5.92 -6.01 -3.14
CA SER A 64 -5.11 -4.95 -3.71
C SER A 64 -5.95 -3.73 -4.06
N TYR A 65 -5.32 -2.56 -4.01
CA TYR A 65 -5.95 -1.31 -4.41
C TYR A 65 -4.88 -0.37 -4.99
N ALA A 66 -5.17 0.16 -6.17
CA ALA A 66 -4.21 1.03 -6.86
C ALA A 66 -4.28 2.45 -6.30
N VAL A 67 -3.11 3.07 -6.15
CA VAL A 67 -2.98 4.49 -5.82
C VAL A 67 -1.83 5.06 -6.64
N GLY A 68 -2.14 5.98 -7.54
CA GLY A 68 -1.14 6.53 -8.46
C GLY A 68 -0.47 5.43 -9.28
N SER A 69 0.84 5.38 -9.25
CA SER A 69 1.64 4.37 -9.96
C SER A 69 1.94 3.13 -9.12
N HIS A 70 1.36 3.05 -7.94
CA HIS A 70 1.63 1.96 -6.99
C HIS A 70 0.36 1.19 -6.67
N VAL A 71 0.54 0.01 -6.08
CA VAL A 71 -0.55 -0.87 -5.65
C VAL A 71 -0.30 -1.26 -4.22
N LEU A 72 -1.31 -1.05 -3.37
CA LEU A 72 -1.31 -1.49 -1.99
C LEU A 72 -1.78 -2.94 -1.95
N PHE A 73 -1.00 -3.82 -1.30
CA PHE A 73 -1.41 -5.19 -1.02
C PHE A 73 -1.68 -5.33 0.46
N TYR A 74 -2.86 -5.81 0.82
CA TYR A 74 -3.28 -5.84 2.21
C TYR A 74 -4.22 -7.01 2.48
N ILE A 75 -4.37 -7.33 3.78
CA ILE A 75 -5.40 -8.26 4.25
C ILE A 75 -6.30 -7.51 5.22
N GLU A 76 -7.58 -7.93 5.27
CA GLU A 76 -8.54 -7.42 6.22
C GLU A 76 -8.71 -8.42 7.35
N GLN A 77 -8.62 -7.94 8.59
CA GLN A 77 -8.83 -8.79 9.76
C GLN A 77 -9.38 -7.93 10.90
N ASP A 78 -10.53 -8.33 11.45
CA ASP A 78 -11.17 -7.65 12.57
C ASP A 78 -11.39 -6.15 12.30
N GLN A 79 -11.84 -5.83 11.08
CA GLN A 79 -12.13 -4.47 10.62
C GLN A 79 -10.90 -3.57 10.56
N VAL A 80 -9.73 -4.17 10.49
CA VAL A 80 -8.44 -3.49 10.33
C VAL A 80 -7.79 -4.00 9.05
N ILE A 81 -7.07 -3.15 8.35
CA ILE A 81 -6.27 -3.59 7.21
C ILE A 81 -4.80 -3.64 7.59
N TYR A 82 -4.12 -4.67 7.12
CA TYR A 82 -2.69 -4.86 7.31
C TYR A 82 -2.03 -4.80 5.94
N VAL A 83 -1.36 -3.69 5.66
CA VAL A 83 -0.69 -3.48 4.37
C VAL A 83 0.63 -4.22 4.39
N SER A 84 0.76 -5.23 3.54
CA SER A 84 1.95 -6.07 3.48
C SER A 84 3.03 -5.51 2.55
N ARG A 85 2.63 -4.93 1.43
CA ARG A 85 3.55 -4.34 0.46
C ARG A 85 2.92 -3.16 -0.25
N ILE A 86 3.76 -2.24 -0.70
CA ILE A 86 3.38 -1.14 -1.60
C ILE A 86 4.33 -1.24 -2.79
N LEU A 87 3.82 -1.74 -3.92
CA LEU A 87 4.65 -2.08 -5.07
C LEU A 87 4.29 -1.20 -6.27
N HIS A 88 5.31 -0.85 -7.07
CA HIS A 88 5.07 -0.16 -8.33
C HIS A 88 4.30 -1.10 -9.27
N LYS A 89 3.36 -0.54 -10.04
CA LYS A 89 2.49 -1.31 -10.93
C LYS A 89 3.23 -2.14 -11.98
N SER A 90 4.50 -1.82 -12.26
CA SER A 90 5.33 -2.55 -13.21
C SER A 90 6.07 -3.74 -12.61
N MET A 91 6.02 -3.92 -11.28
CA MET A 91 6.72 -5.01 -10.61
C MET A 91 5.98 -6.34 -10.76
N ASP A 92 6.70 -7.45 -10.61
CA ASP A 92 6.13 -8.77 -10.51
C ASP A 92 5.55 -8.95 -9.11
N PHE A 93 4.23 -8.78 -8.96
CA PHE A 93 3.55 -8.78 -7.68
C PHE A 93 3.72 -10.09 -6.93
N GLU A 94 3.51 -11.21 -7.63
CA GLU A 94 3.59 -12.53 -7.01
C GLU A 94 4.95 -12.75 -6.37
N ARG A 95 6.00 -12.44 -7.11
CA ARG A 95 7.37 -12.60 -6.63
C ARG A 95 7.65 -11.77 -5.39
N HIS A 96 7.21 -10.49 -5.38
CA HIS A 96 7.49 -9.58 -4.28
C HIS A 96 6.61 -9.83 -3.06
N VAL A 97 5.35 -10.19 -3.25
CA VAL A 97 4.43 -10.45 -2.14
C VAL A 97 4.79 -11.73 -1.41
N LEU A 98 5.20 -12.78 -2.12
CA LEU A 98 5.46 -14.09 -1.53
C LEU A 98 6.88 -14.25 -0.96
N ASN A 99 7.76 -13.29 -1.19
CA ASN A 99 9.13 -13.36 -0.67
C ASN A 99 9.29 -12.62 0.64
#